data_fe5b99a5170345a0544d597c8ce72faf
#
_entry.id   fe5b99a5170345a0544d597c8ce72faf
#
_cell.length_a   1.000
_cell.length_b   1.000
_cell.length_c   1.000
_cell.angle_alpha   90.00
_cell.angle_beta   90.00
_cell.angle_gamma   90.00
#
_symmetry.space_group_name_H-M   'P 1'
#
loop_
_entity.id
_entity.type
_entity.pdbx_description
1 polymer ?
#
loop_
_entity_poly.entity_id
_entity_poly.type
_entity_poly.pdbx_seq_one_letter_code
_entity_poly.pdbx_strand_id
1 'polypeptide(L)'
;MNILTRSVALTALAVCVMGGFVASAQAQGLPDPQKILAASDSVRNPDKPFGLSIALTEYRNSKESDSNTLAIYSKLDGGSGRYRTLVSYVSPARDAGKLVLENGTEMWFYDPSSEASIRISPQQRLLGQASTGDVVTVNFAHDYHAESVAAEDITDGDRAQRHCYKLTLVQAVSDATYHRIELWVEQSSSRPVKGKFYSDSERVLKTAYYRGFHTELGVERPTEVVIIDGLTPTWVTVMRYSNYAWRDIPDSWLQRDYLPRFRPE
;
A
#
# COMPACT_ATOMS: atom_id res chain seq x y z
N MET A 1 -44.70 -15.07 94.13
CA MET A 1 -44.36 -13.67 93.90
C MET A 1 -43.26 -13.70 92.87
N ASN A 2 -43.66 -13.75 91.56
CA ASN A 2 -42.80 -14.00 90.43
C ASN A 2 -42.53 -12.71 89.62
N ILE A 3 -41.27 -12.37 89.50
CA ILE A 3 -40.83 -11.23 88.68
C ILE A 3 -40.36 -11.80 87.35
N LEU A 4 -41.04 -11.43 86.26
CA LEU A 4 -40.70 -11.76 84.88
C LEU A 4 -39.66 -10.74 84.34
N THR A 5 -38.49 -11.20 84.01
CA THR A 5 -37.48 -10.44 83.29
C THR A 5 -37.71 -10.63 81.76
N ARG A 6 -38.00 -9.54 81.09
CA ARG A 6 -38.07 -9.49 79.59
C ARG A 6 -36.69 -9.18 78.99
N SER A 7 -36.14 -10.13 78.23
CA SER A 7 -34.95 -9.91 77.40
C SER A 7 -35.34 -9.23 76.10
N VAL A 8 -34.73 -8.09 75.82
CA VAL A 8 -34.83 -7.38 74.52
C VAL A 8 -33.69 -7.84 73.67
N ALA A 9 -34.03 -8.52 72.55
CA ALA A 9 -33.06 -8.88 71.52
C ALA A 9 -32.86 -7.72 70.50
N LEU A 10 -31.65 -7.18 70.49
CA LEU A 10 -31.24 -6.17 69.47
C LEU A 10 -30.82 -6.88 68.22
N THR A 11 -31.61 -6.75 67.11
CA THR A 11 -31.26 -7.26 65.75
C THR A 11 -30.44 -6.18 65.08
N ALA A 12 -29.15 -6.40 64.90
CA ALA A 12 -28.27 -5.54 64.08
C ALA A 12 -28.48 -5.84 62.63
N LEU A 13 -28.99 -4.89 61.85
CA LEU A 13 -29.16 -4.94 60.39
C LEU A 13 -27.83 -4.52 59.70
N ALA A 14 -27.07 -5.49 59.20
CA ALA A 14 -25.87 -5.22 58.44
C ALA A 14 -26.26 -4.82 56.98
N VAL A 15 -26.11 -3.54 56.65
CA VAL A 15 -26.27 -3.02 55.28
C VAL A 15 -24.96 -3.28 54.52
N CYS A 16 -24.92 -4.32 53.65
CA CYS A 16 -23.86 -4.50 52.67
C CYS A 16 -24.01 -3.47 51.55
N VAL A 17 -23.18 -2.44 51.59
CA VAL A 17 -23.02 -1.52 50.46
C VAL A 17 -22.15 -2.25 49.40
N MET A 18 -22.78 -2.86 48.40
CA MET A 18 -22.09 -3.32 47.19
C MET A 18 -21.69 -2.08 46.37
N GLY A 19 -20.46 -1.61 46.54
CA GLY A 19 -19.83 -0.63 45.67
C GLY A 19 -19.60 -1.24 44.29
N GLY A 20 -20.51 -0.97 43.34
CA GLY A 20 -20.31 -1.33 41.94
C GLY A 20 -19.12 -0.54 41.38
N PHE A 21 -18.00 -1.21 41.09
CA PHE A 21 -16.94 -0.68 40.27
C PHE A 21 -17.50 -0.54 38.84
N VAL A 22 -17.94 0.66 38.50
CA VAL A 22 -18.18 1.02 37.10
C VAL A 22 -16.79 1.17 36.48
N ALA A 23 -16.31 0.12 35.82
CA ALA A 23 -15.14 0.22 34.95
C ALA A 23 -15.50 1.19 33.81
N SER A 24 -15.02 2.43 33.87
CA SER A 24 -15.08 3.36 32.78
C SER A 24 -14.26 2.75 31.63
N ALA A 25 -14.91 2.15 30.66
CA ALA A 25 -14.30 1.85 29.38
C ALA A 25 -13.87 3.19 28.76
N GLN A 26 -12.59 3.53 28.91
CA GLN A 26 -12.00 4.63 28.15
C GLN A 26 -12.17 4.25 26.71
N ALA A 27 -12.96 5.01 25.97
CA ALA A 27 -12.97 4.95 24.52
C ALA A 27 -11.55 5.28 24.06
N GLN A 28 -10.77 4.26 23.72
CA GLN A 28 -9.46 4.47 23.12
C GLN A 28 -9.74 5.21 21.79
N GLY A 29 -9.25 6.45 21.69
CA GLY A 29 -9.34 7.22 20.46
C GLY A 29 -8.70 6.44 19.32
N LEU A 30 -9.14 6.68 18.09
CA LEU A 30 -8.54 6.06 16.90
C LEU A 30 -7.03 6.33 16.85
N PRO A 31 -6.21 5.38 16.40
CA PRO A 31 -4.77 5.56 16.28
C PRO A 31 -4.41 6.69 15.33
N ASP A 32 -3.18 7.20 15.46
CA ASP A 32 -2.61 8.20 14.56
C ASP A 32 -2.60 7.66 13.10
N PRO A 33 -3.28 8.33 12.15
CA PRO A 33 -3.40 7.86 10.79
C PRO A 33 -2.06 7.78 10.04
N GLN A 34 -1.12 8.69 10.34
CA GLN A 34 0.21 8.67 9.71
C GLN A 34 1.03 7.46 10.16
N LYS A 35 0.88 7.03 11.42
CA LYS A 35 1.54 5.81 11.92
C LYS A 35 0.96 4.55 11.30
N ILE A 36 -0.37 4.49 11.09
CA ILE A 36 -1.01 3.36 10.39
C ILE A 36 -0.48 3.29 8.95
N LEU A 37 -0.39 4.44 8.27
CA LEU A 37 0.13 4.52 6.90
C LEU A 37 1.59 4.03 6.82
N ALA A 38 2.46 4.48 7.72
CA ALA A 38 3.86 4.05 7.79
C ALA A 38 4.00 2.54 8.07
N ALA A 39 3.15 1.99 8.96
CA ALA A 39 3.12 0.55 9.23
C ALA A 39 2.69 -0.25 7.97
N SER A 40 1.70 0.25 7.24
CA SER A 40 1.26 -0.37 5.96
C SER A 40 2.35 -0.29 4.88
N ASP A 41 3.11 0.79 4.82
CA ASP A 41 4.26 0.89 3.91
C ASP A 41 5.35 -0.13 4.25
N SER A 42 5.62 -0.38 5.53
CA SER A 42 6.59 -1.41 5.95
C SER A 42 6.16 -2.83 5.54
N VAL A 43 4.84 -3.08 5.44
CA VAL A 43 4.31 -4.33 4.87
C VAL A 43 4.54 -4.38 3.36
N ARG A 44 4.33 -3.29 2.62
CA ARG A 44 4.47 -3.26 1.16
C ARG A 44 5.93 -3.25 0.70
N ASN A 45 6.76 -2.43 1.34
CA ASN A 45 8.07 -2.06 0.84
C ASN A 45 9.20 -2.67 1.68
N PRO A 46 10.17 -3.36 1.07
CA PRO A 46 11.40 -3.77 1.74
C PRO A 46 12.27 -2.57 2.17
N ASP A 47 12.93 -2.68 3.31
CA ASP A 47 13.77 -1.61 3.91
C ASP A 47 15.21 -1.58 3.39
N LYS A 48 15.65 -2.65 2.72
CA LYS A 48 16.98 -2.80 2.11
C LYS A 48 16.87 -2.86 0.61
N PRO A 49 17.97 -2.61 -0.14
CA PRO A 49 17.94 -2.72 -1.59
C PRO A 49 17.49 -4.12 -2.06
N PHE A 50 16.57 -4.16 -3.00
CA PHE A 50 15.93 -5.40 -3.44
C PHE A 50 15.63 -5.38 -4.93
N GLY A 51 15.45 -6.59 -5.47
CA GLY A 51 14.88 -6.81 -6.80
C GLY A 51 13.66 -7.73 -6.73
N LEU A 52 12.77 -7.59 -7.69
CA LEU A 52 11.63 -8.48 -7.89
C LEU A 52 11.19 -8.48 -9.36
N SER A 53 10.29 -9.38 -9.72
CA SER A 53 9.62 -9.38 -11.02
C SER A 53 8.14 -9.04 -10.86
N ILE A 54 7.58 -8.28 -11.81
CA ILE A 54 6.15 -8.01 -11.90
C ILE A 54 5.64 -8.54 -13.25
N ALA A 55 4.66 -9.46 -13.21
CA ALA A 55 3.86 -9.80 -14.37
C ALA A 55 2.60 -8.92 -14.36
N LEU A 56 2.46 -8.07 -15.37
CA LEU A 56 1.28 -7.24 -15.62
C LEU A 56 0.42 -7.94 -16.66
N THR A 57 -0.87 -8.09 -16.39
CA THR A 57 -1.84 -8.65 -17.34
C THR A 57 -3.08 -7.78 -17.40
N GLU A 58 -3.40 -7.27 -18.58
CA GLU A 58 -4.63 -6.51 -18.82
C GLU A 58 -5.77 -7.44 -19.28
N TYR A 59 -6.93 -7.26 -18.69
CA TYR A 59 -8.17 -7.95 -19.06
C TYR A 59 -9.22 -6.94 -19.49
N ARG A 60 -9.90 -7.22 -20.59
CA ARG A 60 -11.10 -6.51 -21.06
C ARG A 60 -12.23 -7.50 -21.21
N ASN A 61 -13.35 -7.24 -20.49
CA ASN A 61 -14.48 -8.17 -20.46
C ASN A 61 -14.06 -9.61 -20.14
N SER A 62 -13.22 -9.77 -19.11
CA SER A 62 -12.64 -11.05 -18.63
C SER A 62 -11.74 -11.77 -19.65
N LYS A 63 -11.34 -11.11 -20.75
CA LYS A 63 -10.44 -11.65 -21.76
C LYS A 63 -9.08 -10.96 -21.63
N GLU A 64 -8.00 -11.73 -21.59
CA GLU A 64 -6.65 -11.16 -21.65
C GLU A 64 -6.46 -10.40 -22.97
N SER A 65 -5.98 -9.17 -22.89
CA SER A 65 -5.78 -8.28 -24.03
C SER A 65 -4.31 -7.94 -24.25
N ASP A 66 -3.51 -7.81 -23.20
CA ASP A 66 -2.06 -7.55 -23.28
C ASP A 66 -1.37 -7.96 -21.97
N SER A 67 -0.04 -8.19 -22.06
CA SER A 67 0.77 -8.51 -20.87
C SER A 67 2.22 -8.06 -21.03
N ASN A 68 2.83 -7.67 -19.89
CA ASN A 68 4.24 -7.32 -19.78
C ASN A 68 4.86 -8.01 -18.57
N THR A 69 6.15 -8.36 -18.68
CA THR A 69 6.97 -8.75 -17.53
C THR A 69 8.03 -7.70 -17.29
N LEU A 70 8.13 -7.24 -16.07
CA LEU A 70 9.07 -6.22 -15.62
C LEU A 70 10.02 -6.80 -14.58
N ALA A 71 11.29 -6.39 -14.60
CA ALA A 71 12.24 -6.56 -13.50
C ALA A 71 12.40 -5.22 -12.79
N ILE A 72 12.27 -5.24 -11.47
CA ILE A 72 12.32 -4.05 -10.62
C ILE A 72 13.59 -4.11 -9.77
N TYR A 73 14.30 -3.01 -9.69
CA TYR A 73 15.45 -2.80 -8.81
C TYR A 73 15.21 -1.54 -8.01
N SER A 74 15.07 -1.66 -6.70
CA SER A 74 14.66 -0.55 -5.85
C SER A 74 15.53 -0.43 -4.61
N LYS A 75 15.82 0.82 -4.24
CA LYS A 75 16.66 1.17 -3.09
C LYS A 75 16.12 2.42 -2.42
N LEU A 76 15.95 2.34 -1.10
CA LEU A 76 15.58 3.51 -0.31
C LEU A 76 16.76 4.51 -0.26
N ASP A 77 16.50 5.75 -0.61
CA ASP A 77 17.46 6.84 -0.41
C ASP A 77 17.29 7.40 1.01
N GLY A 78 18.31 7.17 1.84
CA GLY A 78 18.27 7.58 3.25
C GLY A 78 18.27 9.09 3.47
N GLY A 79 18.66 9.88 2.47
CA GLY A 79 18.66 11.34 2.56
C GLY A 79 17.27 11.95 2.32
N SER A 80 16.52 11.40 1.36
CA SER A 80 15.20 11.92 0.99
C SER A 80 14.04 11.13 1.59
N GLY A 81 14.25 9.89 2.06
CA GLY A 81 13.17 9.00 2.50
C GLY A 81 12.34 8.40 1.37
N ARG A 82 12.73 8.62 0.10
CA ARG A 82 12.09 8.09 -1.09
C ARG A 82 12.85 6.87 -1.62
N TYR A 83 12.16 6.04 -2.37
CA TYR A 83 12.83 5.02 -3.15
C TYR A 83 13.37 5.61 -4.46
N ARG A 84 14.49 5.07 -4.91
CA ARG A 84 14.96 5.19 -6.30
C ARG A 84 14.75 3.84 -6.95
N THR A 85 14.06 3.82 -8.08
CA THR A 85 13.60 2.58 -8.72
C THR A 85 13.99 2.56 -10.18
N LEU A 86 14.63 1.46 -10.62
CA LEU A 86 14.83 1.13 -12.03
C LEU A 86 13.91 -0.02 -12.40
N VAL A 87 13.07 0.18 -13.41
CA VAL A 87 12.18 -0.80 -14.00
C VAL A 87 12.74 -1.19 -15.37
N SER A 88 12.94 -2.47 -15.62
CA SER A 88 13.37 -3.01 -16.90
C SER A 88 12.28 -3.88 -17.52
N TYR A 89 11.90 -3.61 -18.76
CA TYR A 89 10.98 -4.44 -19.51
C TYR A 89 11.70 -5.71 -19.97
N VAL A 90 11.17 -6.87 -19.58
CA VAL A 90 11.74 -8.19 -19.90
C VAL A 90 10.99 -8.82 -21.07
N SER A 91 9.67 -8.72 -21.07
CA SER A 91 8.81 -9.24 -22.16
C SER A 91 7.58 -8.36 -22.33
N PRO A 92 6.94 -8.38 -23.52
CA PRO A 92 7.28 -9.13 -24.73
C PRO A 92 8.53 -8.58 -25.44
N ALA A 93 9.07 -9.30 -26.41
CA ALA A 93 10.31 -8.94 -27.13
C ALA A 93 10.28 -7.53 -27.76
N ARG A 94 9.10 -7.03 -28.18
CA ARG A 94 8.92 -5.67 -28.73
C ARG A 94 9.22 -4.57 -27.70
N ASP A 95 9.12 -4.87 -26.41
CA ASP A 95 9.31 -3.92 -25.32
C ASP A 95 10.58 -4.21 -24.50
N ALA A 96 11.20 -5.37 -24.71
CA ALA A 96 12.39 -5.79 -23.99
C ALA A 96 13.53 -4.76 -24.09
N GLY A 97 14.16 -4.46 -22.95
CA GLY A 97 15.25 -3.50 -22.83
C GLY A 97 14.80 -2.04 -22.66
N LYS A 98 13.51 -1.70 -22.80
CA LYS A 98 12.99 -0.41 -22.37
C LYS A 98 13.14 -0.28 -20.85
N LEU A 99 13.41 0.95 -20.38
CA LEU A 99 13.65 1.22 -18.96
C LEU A 99 12.79 2.37 -18.50
N VAL A 100 12.38 2.30 -17.22
CA VAL A 100 11.86 3.44 -16.47
C VAL A 100 12.75 3.65 -15.27
N LEU A 101 13.20 4.87 -15.06
CA LEU A 101 13.96 5.28 -13.89
C LEU A 101 13.16 6.31 -13.09
N GLU A 102 12.96 6.03 -11.80
CA GLU A 102 12.56 7.01 -10.81
C GLU A 102 13.76 7.36 -9.95
N ASN A 103 14.11 8.65 -9.90
CA ASN A 103 15.19 9.17 -9.07
C ASN A 103 14.76 10.52 -8.46
N GLY A 104 14.41 10.51 -7.18
CA GLY A 104 13.86 11.67 -6.50
C GLY A 104 12.49 12.06 -7.05
N THR A 105 12.38 13.29 -7.57
CA THR A 105 11.15 13.84 -8.17
C THR A 105 11.08 13.65 -9.68
N GLU A 106 12.06 12.99 -10.25
CA GLU A 106 12.18 12.83 -11.70
C GLU A 106 11.95 11.39 -12.12
N MET A 107 11.17 11.23 -13.19
CA MET A 107 10.92 9.95 -13.81
C MET A 107 11.29 10.01 -15.30
N TRP A 108 12.05 9.02 -15.74
CA TRP A 108 12.60 8.94 -17.11
C TRP A 108 12.22 7.63 -17.75
N PHE A 109 11.82 7.70 -19.01
CA PHE A 109 11.66 6.52 -19.87
C PHE A 109 12.78 6.49 -20.89
N TYR A 110 13.44 5.35 -21.03
CA TYR A 110 14.49 5.09 -22.02
C TYR A 110 14.02 4.00 -22.99
N ASP A 111 14.15 4.27 -24.29
CA ASP A 111 13.91 3.30 -25.35
C ASP A 111 15.23 3.01 -26.07
N PRO A 112 15.76 1.76 -26.03
CA PRO A 112 17.02 1.40 -26.68
C PRO A 112 16.96 1.50 -28.20
N SER A 113 15.78 1.48 -28.83
CA SER A 113 15.63 1.60 -30.28
C SER A 113 15.90 3.02 -30.78
N SER A 114 15.60 4.03 -29.98
CA SER A 114 15.84 5.45 -30.29
C SER A 114 17.04 6.02 -29.53
N GLU A 115 17.61 5.26 -28.59
CA GLU A 115 18.65 5.70 -27.65
C GLU A 115 18.29 6.97 -26.87
N ALA A 116 17.00 7.28 -26.78
CA ALA A 116 16.49 8.50 -26.18
C ALA A 116 15.95 8.26 -24.76
N SER A 117 16.30 9.18 -23.84
CA SER A 117 15.70 9.28 -22.53
C SER A 117 14.75 10.48 -22.49
N ILE A 118 13.47 10.24 -22.26
CA ILE A 118 12.46 11.29 -22.16
C ILE A 118 11.93 11.35 -20.72
N ARG A 119 11.62 12.56 -20.24
CA ARG A 119 10.96 12.75 -18.95
C ARG A 119 9.50 12.35 -19.07
N ILE A 120 9.01 11.59 -18.11
CA ILE A 120 7.61 11.12 -18.05
C ILE A 120 6.98 11.49 -16.72
N SER A 121 5.66 11.38 -16.64
CA SER A 121 4.88 11.57 -15.42
C SER A 121 4.57 10.23 -14.76
N PRO A 122 4.54 10.14 -13.42
CA PRO A 122 4.10 8.95 -12.71
C PRO A 122 2.64 8.55 -13.03
N GLN A 123 1.79 9.49 -13.44
CA GLN A 123 0.42 9.23 -13.87
C GLN A 123 0.33 8.60 -15.26
N GLN A 124 1.41 8.62 -16.05
CA GLN A 124 1.42 8.04 -17.40
C GLN A 124 1.14 6.53 -17.32
N ARG A 125 0.23 6.05 -18.16
CA ARG A 125 -0.10 4.62 -18.25
C ARG A 125 1.10 3.83 -18.75
N LEU A 126 1.35 2.72 -18.06
CA LEU A 126 2.34 1.74 -18.46
C LEU A 126 1.67 0.57 -19.20
N LEU A 127 0.68 -0.06 -18.58
CA LEU A 127 -0.16 -1.11 -19.18
C LEU A 127 -1.54 -1.11 -18.53
N GLY A 128 -2.59 -1.13 -19.34
CA GLY A 128 -3.96 -1.19 -18.87
C GLY A 128 -4.29 -0.07 -17.90
N GLN A 129 -4.65 -0.39 -16.66
CA GLN A 129 -4.91 0.57 -15.58
C GLN A 129 -3.72 0.82 -14.68
N ALA A 130 -2.61 0.09 -14.86
CA ALA A 130 -1.37 0.37 -14.16
C ALA A 130 -0.69 1.61 -14.78
N SER A 131 -0.46 2.63 -13.95
CA SER A 131 0.39 3.78 -14.28
C SER A 131 1.86 3.46 -13.97
N THR A 132 2.76 4.29 -14.43
CA THR A 132 4.19 4.16 -14.11
C THR A 132 4.44 4.24 -12.60
N GLY A 133 3.71 5.12 -11.89
CA GLY A 133 3.78 5.24 -10.43
C GLY A 133 3.22 4.04 -9.64
N ASP A 134 2.53 3.08 -10.29
CA ASP A 134 2.09 1.85 -9.62
C ASP A 134 3.14 0.75 -9.63
N VAL A 135 4.09 0.79 -10.55
CA VAL A 135 5.13 -0.24 -10.70
C VAL A 135 6.45 0.13 -10.04
N VAL A 136 6.69 1.42 -9.76
CA VAL A 136 7.81 1.87 -8.94
C VAL A 136 7.50 1.71 -7.45
N THR A 137 8.52 1.72 -6.63
CA THR A 137 8.34 1.58 -5.18
C THR A 137 8.04 2.95 -4.56
N VAL A 138 6.81 3.15 -4.10
CA VAL A 138 6.37 4.42 -3.51
C VAL A 138 6.28 4.31 -1.98
N ASN A 139 6.85 5.29 -1.28
CA ASN A 139 6.67 5.49 0.15
C ASN A 139 5.46 6.40 0.39
N PHE A 140 4.27 5.82 0.62
CA PHE A 140 3.06 6.60 0.83
C PHE A 140 3.13 7.49 2.06
N ALA A 141 3.78 7.04 3.14
CA ALA A 141 3.93 7.85 4.35
C ALA A 141 4.82 9.09 4.16
N HIS A 142 5.66 9.10 3.12
CA HIS A 142 6.44 10.25 2.71
C HIS A 142 5.66 11.15 1.74
N ASP A 143 5.01 10.55 0.73
CA ASP A 143 4.42 11.28 -0.38
C ASP A 143 3.01 11.81 -0.08
N TYR A 144 2.37 11.29 0.98
CA TYR A 144 1.01 11.64 1.39
C TYR A 144 0.92 11.99 2.87
N HIS A 145 0.04 12.94 3.15
CA HIS A 145 -0.41 13.23 4.52
C HIS A 145 -1.73 12.47 4.78
N ALA A 146 -1.77 11.70 5.85
CA ALA A 146 -2.98 11.01 6.28
C ALA A 146 -3.83 11.97 7.14
N GLU A 147 -4.85 12.59 6.53
CA GLU A 147 -5.69 13.61 7.18
C GLU A 147 -6.70 13.03 8.18
N SER A 148 -7.18 11.82 7.92
CA SER A 148 -8.23 11.22 8.73
C SER A 148 -8.13 9.70 8.79
N VAL A 149 -8.70 9.14 9.87
CA VAL A 149 -8.86 7.70 10.07
C VAL A 149 -10.26 7.39 10.58
N ALA A 150 -10.86 6.31 10.06
CA ALA A 150 -12.12 5.75 10.55
C ALA A 150 -12.00 4.23 10.62
N ALA A 151 -12.67 3.58 11.58
CA ALA A 151 -12.82 2.14 11.57
C ALA A 151 -13.95 1.76 10.60
N GLU A 152 -13.69 0.82 9.70
CA GLU A 152 -14.65 0.38 8.68
C GLU A 152 -14.46 -1.11 8.38
N ASP A 153 -15.54 -1.88 8.38
CA ASP A 153 -15.54 -3.26 7.96
C ASP A 153 -15.81 -3.33 6.46
N ILE A 154 -14.95 -4.01 5.73
CA ILE A 154 -15.07 -4.15 4.28
C ILE A 154 -14.97 -5.60 3.85
N THR A 155 -15.51 -5.88 2.67
CA THR A 155 -15.23 -7.12 1.94
C THR A 155 -13.99 -6.93 1.08
N ASP A 156 -12.98 -7.79 1.24
CA ASP A 156 -11.75 -7.74 0.46
C ASP A 156 -11.91 -8.33 -0.96
N GLY A 157 -10.83 -8.37 -1.72
CA GLY A 157 -10.80 -8.93 -3.07
C GLY A 157 -11.04 -10.44 -3.15
N ASP A 158 -10.94 -11.16 -2.04
CA ASP A 158 -11.20 -12.60 -1.90
C ASP A 158 -12.57 -12.89 -1.27
N ARG A 159 -13.40 -11.85 -1.12
CA ARG A 159 -14.74 -11.88 -0.51
C ARG A 159 -14.76 -12.21 0.99
N ALA A 160 -13.64 -12.04 1.68
CA ALA A 160 -13.56 -12.15 3.14
C ALA A 160 -13.87 -10.80 3.81
N GLN A 161 -14.49 -10.85 4.99
CA GLN A 161 -14.70 -9.66 5.81
C GLN A 161 -13.40 -9.27 6.51
N ARG A 162 -13.08 -7.96 6.48
CA ARG A 162 -11.89 -7.39 7.10
C ARG A 162 -12.24 -6.19 7.95
N HIS A 163 -11.73 -6.18 9.18
CA HIS A 163 -11.78 -5.02 10.06
C HIS A 163 -10.62 -4.08 9.71
N CYS A 164 -10.93 -2.93 9.14
CA CYS A 164 -9.92 -2.02 8.62
C CYS A 164 -9.97 -0.65 9.28
N TYR A 165 -8.84 0.04 9.22
CA TYR A 165 -8.79 1.49 9.28
C TYR A 165 -8.87 2.01 7.85
N LYS A 166 -9.86 2.87 7.58
CA LYS A 166 -9.93 3.66 6.35
C LYS A 166 -9.18 4.96 6.59
N LEU A 167 -8.13 5.20 5.82
CA LEU A 167 -7.35 6.43 5.81
C LEU A 167 -7.76 7.29 4.62
N THR A 168 -7.83 8.61 4.82
CA THR A 168 -7.87 9.59 3.73
C THR A 168 -6.48 10.18 3.60
N LEU A 169 -5.85 9.97 2.46
CA LEU A 169 -4.49 10.44 2.15
C LEU A 169 -4.58 11.57 1.13
N VAL A 170 -3.93 12.70 1.41
CA VAL A 170 -3.81 13.83 0.48
C VAL A 170 -2.35 13.99 0.10
N GLN A 171 -2.07 14.30 -1.16
CA GLN A 171 -0.69 14.49 -1.62
C GLN A 171 0.04 15.55 -0.78
N ALA A 172 1.23 15.17 -0.29
CA ALA A 172 2.14 16.06 0.44
C ALA A 172 3.22 16.64 -0.49
N VAL A 173 3.43 16.03 -1.66
CA VAL A 173 4.43 16.39 -2.65
C VAL A 173 3.77 16.57 -4.01
N SER A 174 4.23 17.55 -4.80
CA SER A 174 3.59 17.92 -6.08
C SER A 174 3.72 16.87 -7.19
N ASP A 175 4.66 15.93 -7.06
CA ASP A 175 4.92 14.84 -8.00
C ASP A 175 4.30 13.50 -7.57
N ALA A 176 3.47 13.48 -6.51
CA ALA A 176 2.73 12.29 -6.13
C ALA A 176 1.85 11.78 -7.27
N THR A 177 1.75 10.46 -7.39
CA THR A 177 1.02 9.81 -8.50
C THR A 177 -0.46 10.15 -8.51
N TYR A 178 -1.08 10.33 -7.34
CA TYR A 178 -2.51 10.61 -7.19
C TYR A 178 -2.72 11.82 -6.31
N HIS A 179 -3.77 12.59 -6.59
CA HIS A 179 -4.14 13.74 -5.78
C HIS A 179 -4.61 13.32 -4.38
N ARG A 180 -5.46 12.30 -4.32
CA ARG A 180 -6.01 11.74 -3.09
C ARG A 180 -6.14 10.22 -3.17
N ILE A 181 -5.96 9.55 -2.03
CA ILE A 181 -6.15 8.10 -1.90
C ILE A 181 -7.04 7.83 -0.68
N GLU A 182 -8.02 6.95 -0.81
CA GLU A 182 -8.63 6.26 0.32
C GLU A 182 -7.97 4.88 0.44
N LEU A 183 -7.33 4.61 1.58
CA LEU A 183 -6.62 3.36 1.81
C LEU A 183 -7.25 2.62 3.00
N TRP A 184 -7.63 1.37 2.79
CA TRP A 184 -8.08 0.47 3.85
C TRP A 184 -6.94 -0.42 4.29
N VAL A 185 -6.58 -0.32 5.57
CA VAL A 185 -5.49 -1.05 6.21
C VAL A 185 -6.07 -1.96 7.28
N GLU A 186 -5.80 -3.26 7.23
CA GLU A 186 -6.29 -4.23 8.22
C GLU A 186 -5.73 -3.90 9.62
N GLN A 187 -6.62 -3.83 10.62
CA GLN A 187 -6.27 -3.39 11.98
C GLN A 187 -5.27 -4.31 12.68
N SER A 188 -5.38 -5.62 12.45
CA SER A 188 -4.59 -6.62 13.15
C SER A 188 -3.17 -6.82 12.60
N SER A 189 -2.95 -6.51 11.31
CA SER A 189 -1.74 -6.88 10.57
C SER A 189 -1.05 -5.71 9.87
N SER A 190 -1.68 -4.54 9.81
CA SER A 190 -1.27 -3.38 9.01
C SER A 190 -1.18 -3.67 7.50
N ARG A 191 -1.78 -4.77 7.01
CA ARG A 191 -1.82 -5.10 5.58
C ARG A 191 -2.72 -4.13 4.83
N PRO A 192 -2.27 -3.57 3.70
CA PRO A 192 -3.19 -2.88 2.80
C PRO A 192 -4.20 -3.89 2.23
N VAL A 193 -5.47 -3.54 2.22
CA VAL A 193 -6.55 -4.41 1.72
C VAL A 193 -7.11 -3.86 0.42
N LYS A 194 -7.37 -2.53 0.40
CA LYS A 194 -7.99 -1.84 -0.73
C LYS A 194 -7.51 -0.41 -0.80
N GLY A 195 -7.38 0.11 -2.01
CA GLY A 195 -7.13 1.52 -2.29
C GLY A 195 -8.10 2.05 -3.33
N LYS A 196 -8.63 3.28 -3.15
CA LYS A 196 -9.29 4.06 -4.20
C LYS A 196 -8.44 5.27 -4.50
N PHE A 197 -8.19 5.52 -5.77
CA PHE A 197 -7.28 6.54 -6.24
C PHE A 197 -8.04 7.60 -7.03
N TYR A 198 -7.80 8.86 -6.72
CA TYR A 198 -8.57 9.99 -7.20
C TYR A 198 -7.70 10.98 -7.98
N SER A 199 -8.30 11.61 -9.01
CA SER A 199 -7.73 12.76 -9.72
C SER A 199 -7.93 14.06 -8.94
N ASP A 200 -7.31 15.15 -9.41
CA ASP A 200 -7.49 16.51 -8.88
C ASP A 200 -8.96 16.95 -8.90
N SER A 201 -9.77 16.43 -9.85
CA SER A 201 -11.21 16.70 -9.94
C SER A 201 -12.07 15.75 -9.09
N GLU A 202 -11.48 15.07 -8.10
CA GLU A 202 -12.14 14.12 -7.19
C GLU A 202 -12.82 12.93 -7.90
N ARG A 203 -12.46 12.67 -9.15
CA ARG A 203 -12.97 11.51 -9.88
C ARG A 203 -12.18 10.26 -9.50
N VAL A 204 -12.88 9.16 -9.21
CA VAL A 204 -12.26 7.86 -9.01
C VAL A 204 -11.60 7.43 -10.32
N LEU A 205 -10.27 7.32 -10.31
CA LEU A 205 -9.50 6.81 -11.44
C LEU A 205 -9.52 5.30 -11.48
N LYS A 206 -9.33 4.67 -10.31
CA LYS A 206 -9.27 3.21 -10.15
C LYS A 206 -9.47 2.78 -8.70
N THR A 207 -9.76 1.49 -8.54
CA THR A 207 -9.76 0.78 -7.27
C THR A 207 -8.75 -0.35 -7.35
N ALA A 208 -7.89 -0.50 -6.35
CA ALA A 208 -6.95 -1.62 -6.23
C ALA A 208 -7.31 -2.50 -5.03
N TYR A 209 -7.16 -3.81 -5.17
CA TYR A 209 -7.25 -4.79 -4.10
C TYR A 209 -5.91 -5.50 -3.96
N TYR A 210 -5.38 -5.56 -2.74
CA TYR A 210 -4.12 -6.20 -2.41
C TYR A 210 -4.41 -7.62 -1.91
N ARG A 211 -3.77 -8.62 -2.52
CA ARG A 211 -4.09 -10.03 -2.32
C ARG A 211 -2.85 -10.91 -2.30
N GLY A 212 -3.06 -12.23 -2.05
CA GLY A 212 -2.00 -13.22 -2.15
C GLY A 212 -0.84 -12.91 -1.21
N PHE A 213 -1.12 -12.71 0.09
CA PHE A 213 -0.07 -12.40 1.05
C PHE A 213 0.81 -13.62 1.29
N HIS A 214 2.11 -13.49 1.02
CA HIS A 214 3.14 -14.49 1.26
C HIS A 214 4.34 -13.88 1.98
N THR A 215 5.10 -14.72 2.67
CA THR A 215 6.35 -14.28 3.31
C THR A 215 7.42 -14.05 2.25
N GLU A 216 7.71 -12.79 1.97
CA GLU A 216 8.74 -12.36 1.03
C GLU A 216 9.74 -11.46 1.76
N LEU A 217 11.03 -11.80 1.69
CA LEU A 217 12.10 -11.09 2.38
C LEU A 217 11.84 -10.91 3.90
N GLY A 218 11.24 -11.95 4.53
CA GLY A 218 10.98 -12.00 5.97
C GLY A 218 9.72 -11.30 6.46
N VAL A 219 8.91 -10.70 5.56
CA VAL A 219 7.65 -10.03 5.89
C VAL A 219 6.53 -10.54 4.99
N GLU A 220 5.32 -10.71 5.53
CA GLU A 220 4.14 -11.03 4.71
C GLU A 220 3.73 -9.84 3.86
N ARG A 221 3.92 -9.96 2.55
CA ARG A 221 3.65 -8.91 1.56
C ARG A 221 2.58 -9.35 0.56
N PRO A 222 1.81 -8.40 0.00
CA PRO A 222 0.90 -8.73 -1.09
C PRO A 222 1.71 -9.14 -2.33
N THR A 223 1.40 -10.29 -2.91
CA THR A 223 2.02 -10.75 -4.15
C THR A 223 1.10 -10.61 -5.36
N GLU A 224 -0.10 -10.10 -5.16
CA GLU A 224 -1.03 -9.74 -6.23
C GLU A 224 -1.74 -8.43 -5.91
N VAL A 225 -1.84 -7.56 -6.92
CA VAL A 225 -2.68 -6.35 -6.89
C VAL A 225 -3.61 -6.39 -8.09
N VAL A 226 -4.93 -6.34 -7.83
CA VAL A 226 -5.97 -6.28 -8.86
C VAL A 226 -6.45 -4.84 -8.97
N ILE A 227 -6.22 -4.21 -10.10
CA ILE A 227 -6.60 -2.81 -10.39
C ILE A 227 -7.82 -2.82 -11.32
N ILE A 228 -8.89 -2.16 -10.88
CA ILE A 228 -10.15 -2.05 -11.60
C ILE A 228 -10.34 -0.59 -12.01
N ASP A 229 -10.65 -0.34 -13.28
CA ASP A 229 -10.93 1.01 -13.81
C ASP A 229 -12.12 1.66 -13.10
N GLY A 230 -12.00 2.95 -12.80
CA GLY A 230 -13.01 3.68 -12.05
C GLY A 230 -14.31 3.93 -12.81
N LEU A 231 -14.31 3.86 -14.14
CA LEU A 231 -15.45 4.10 -15.02
C LEU A 231 -15.96 2.80 -15.66
N THR A 232 -15.05 1.90 -16.00
CA THR A 232 -15.33 0.67 -16.74
C THR A 232 -14.88 -0.55 -15.94
N PRO A 233 -15.71 -1.09 -15.03
CA PRO A 233 -15.30 -2.18 -14.12
C PRO A 233 -14.87 -3.48 -14.81
N THR A 234 -15.21 -3.65 -16.09
CA THR A 234 -14.75 -4.79 -16.91
C THR A 234 -13.34 -4.63 -17.45
N TRP A 235 -12.70 -3.49 -17.21
CA TRP A 235 -11.31 -3.24 -17.54
C TRP A 235 -10.47 -3.40 -16.28
N VAL A 236 -9.71 -4.49 -16.23
CA VAL A 236 -8.96 -4.92 -15.05
C VAL A 236 -7.50 -5.13 -15.43
N THR A 237 -6.58 -4.71 -14.57
CA THR A 237 -5.15 -5.03 -14.68
C THR A 237 -4.72 -5.78 -13.43
N VAL A 238 -4.08 -6.91 -13.61
CA VAL A 238 -3.52 -7.72 -12.52
C VAL A 238 -2.01 -7.60 -12.53
N MET A 239 -1.45 -7.22 -11.39
CA MET A 239 -0.01 -7.17 -11.13
C MET A 239 0.34 -8.35 -10.23
N ARG A 240 1.22 -9.26 -10.66
CA ARG A 240 1.73 -10.36 -9.87
C ARG A 240 3.21 -10.20 -9.61
N TYR A 241 3.56 -10.21 -8.33
CA TYR A 241 4.92 -10.02 -7.85
C TYR A 241 5.55 -11.37 -7.53
N SER A 242 6.81 -11.55 -7.95
CA SER A 242 7.58 -12.78 -7.74
C SER A 242 9.08 -12.49 -7.69
N ASN A 243 9.89 -13.53 -7.41
CA ASN A 243 11.35 -13.47 -7.45
C ASN A 243 11.94 -12.36 -6.56
N TYR A 244 11.35 -12.14 -5.39
CA TYR A 244 11.89 -11.22 -4.41
C TYR A 244 13.28 -11.65 -3.95
N ALA A 245 14.24 -10.76 -4.03
CA ALA A 245 15.61 -11.02 -3.59
C ALA A 245 16.26 -9.73 -3.05
N TRP A 246 17.04 -9.86 -1.99
CA TRP A 246 17.99 -8.80 -1.63
C TRP A 246 19.01 -8.65 -2.74
N ARG A 247 19.30 -7.42 -3.13
CA ARG A 247 20.20 -7.10 -4.23
C ARG A 247 21.15 -5.98 -3.83
N ASP A 248 22.41 -6.10 -4.22
CA ASP A 248 23.28 -4.92 -4.27
C ASP A 248 22.94 -4.12 -5.52
N ILE A 249 22.50 -2.88 -5.32
CA ILE A 249 22.10 -1.98 -6.40
C ILE A 249 23.07 -0.80 -6.43
N PRO A 250 24.01 -0.78 -7.39
CA PRO A 250 24.94 0.33 -7.55
C PRO A 250 24.19 1.65 -7.80
N ASP A 251 24.65 2.74 -7.18
CA ASP A 251 24.04 4.05 -7.38
C ASP A 251 24.05 4.51 -8.84
N SER A 252 25.02 4.02 -9.62
CA SER A 252 25.08 4.28 -11.06
C SER A 252 23.89 3.77 -11.83
N TRP A 253 23.29 2.63 -11.44
CA TRP A 253 22.09 2.10 -12.10
C TRP A 253 20.90 3.05 -11.99
N LEU A 254 20.87 3.84 -10.93
CA LEU A 254 19.80 4.76 -10.58
C LEU A 254 20.10 6.19 -11.05
N GLN A 255 20.85 6.31 -12.16
CA GLN A 255 21.21 7.58 -12.80
C GLN A 255 20.75 7.58 -14.26
N ARG A 256 20.17 8.68 -14.72
CA ARG A 256 19.69 8.84 -16.09
C ARG A 256 20.74 8.51 -17.13
N ASP A 257 21.98 9.02 -16.95
CA ASP A 257 23.07 8.86 -17.91
C ASP A 257 23.62 7.43 -17.98
N TYR A 258 23.20 6.57 -17.06
CA TYR A 258 23.56 5.15 -17.06
C TYR A 258 22.57 4.28 -17.85
N LEU A 259 21.36 4.73 -18.11
CA LEU A 259 20.30 3.94 -18.77
C LEU A 259 20.77 3.25 -20.08
N PRO A 260 21.51 3.92 -21.00
CA PRO A 260 21.99 3.26 -22.22
C PRO A 260 22.97 2.10 -21.96
N ARG A 261 23.64 2.12 -20.81
CA ARG A 261 24.64 1.12 -20.41
C ARG A 261 24.10 0.01 -19.52
N PHE A 262 22.88 0.20 -18.99
CA PHE A 262 22.28 -0.81 -18.12
C PHE A 262 22.12 -2.13 -18.86
N ARG A 263 22.60 -3.21 -18.25
CA ARG A 263 22.37 -4.58 -18.68
C ARG A 263 21.91 -5.36 -17.46
N PRO A 264 20.72 -5.98 -17.49
CA PRO A 264 20.28 -6.86 -16.43
C PRO A 264 21.23 -8.07 -16.34
N GLU A 265 21.54 -8.49 -15.11
CA GLU A 265 22.29 -9.72 -14.83
C GLU A 265 21.39 -10.95 -14.97
#